data_f11ead8e2f602cc78a777cd1224978c1
#
_entry.id   f11ead8e2f602cc78a777cd1224978c1
#
_cell.length_a   1.000
_cell.length_b   1.000
_cell.length_c   1.000
_cell.angle_alpha   90.00
_cell.angle_beta   90.00
_cell.angle_gamma   90.00
#
_symmetry.space_group_name_H-M   'P 1'
#
loop_
_entity.id
_entity.type
_entity.pdbx_description
1 polymer ?
#
loop_
_entity_poly.entity_id
_entity_poly.type
_entity_poly.pdbx_seq_one_letter_code
_entity_poly.pdbx_strand_id
1 'polypeptide(L)'
;MHNRIVAVVALTAVFTLAICFIILGAISSDLMQALNIDEAEFASLGMALFLTSCVVQLVIGPTVDKFGYKPVAIIGFVVTSASMFLLAFAGTFATAFAACVLFGIGAMSCNTVGNTLIPVVLFEGKDPARASNFGNAFFGMGYLLTPFLFTLFLRTLGMTYSASLSIFGVVVLIFLVISLTARYPQVPSGFEFGRALSVLGRIPVLIAALALFCYMSLEVSMGMWIRRLMEELFGRELTAGDASFWAGMVLSLFGLSMMCGRFISSAIKNLTAIGVRVIAIAALVSLGAIIIMSVTESPALGILAVILIGLAFAPIFPTVVGVTFAQFDSSLYGSIFGIIFAVGLLGATFVPKYIGNLSAAGTVQGSLTIAAVMAGLLFLVALVMGVVRKR
;
A
#
# COMPACT_ATOMS: atom_id res chain seq x y z
N MET A 1 -20.54 -1.26 -23.96
CA MET A 1 -20.80 -1.99 -22.72
C MET A 1 -19.56 -2.77 -22.23
N HIS A 2 -18.80 -3.42 -23.12
CA HIS A 2 -17.63 -4.25 -22.76
C HIS A 2 -16.49 -3.50 -22.08
N ASN A 3 -16.14 -2.29 -22.53
CA ASN A 3 -15.09 -1.47 -21.88
C ASN A 3 -15.44 -1.06 -20.44
N ARG A 4 -16.72 -0.95 -20.11
CA ARG A 4 -17.13 -0.57 -18.74
C ARG A 4 -16.87 -1.68 -17.72
N ILE A 5 -17.11 -2.94 -18.08
CA ILE A 5 -16.88 -4.07 -17.17
C ILE A 5 -15.38 -4.23 -16.88
N VAL A 6 -14.53 -4.12 -17.90
CA VAL A 6 -13.06 -4.20 -17.72
C VAL A 6 -12.55 -3.03 -16.87
N ALA A 7 -13.13 -1.82 -17.05
CA ALA A 7 -12.80 -0.68 -16.19
C ALA A 7 -13.18 -0.95 -14.72
N VAL A 8 -14.34 -1.53 -14.46
CA VAL A 8 -14.74 -1.94 -13.09
C VAL A 8 -13.76 -2.96 -12.54
N VAL A 9 -13.36 -3.97 -13.34
CA VAL A 9 -12.35 -4.96 -12.90
C VAL A 9 -11.03 -4.29 -12.54
N ALA A 10 -10.55 -3.35 -13.37
CA ALA A 10 -9.30 -2.65 -13.09
C ALA A 10 -9.36 -1.83 -11.78
N LEU A 11 -10.46 -1.11 -11.55
CA LEU A 11 -10.67 -0.32 -10.34
C LEU A 11 -10.84 -1.20 -9.09
N THR A 12 -11.59 -2.31 -9.19
CA THR A 12 -11.75 -3.26 -8.08
C THR A 12 -10.47 -4.03 -7.79
N ALA A 13 -9.61 -4.27 -8.78
CA ALA A 13 -8.29 -4.85 -8.56
C ALA A 13 -7.39 -3.93 -7.74
N VAL A 14 -7.35 -2.62 -8.04
CA VAL A 14 -6.61 -1.64 -7.25
C VAL A 14 -7.22 -1.46 -5.85
N PHE A 15 -8.53 -1.48 -5.73
CA PHE A 15 -9.21 -1.48 -4.43
C PHE A 15 -8.85 -2.72 -3.60
N THR A 16 -8.83 -3.91 -4.21
CA THR A 16 -8.43 -5.18 -3.57
C THR A 16 -6.98 -5.14 -3.11
N LEU A 17 -6.08 -4.58 -3.93
CA LEU A 17 -4.69 -4.33 -3.53
C LEU A 17 -4.61 -3.51 -2.24
N ALA A 18 -5.40 -2.43 -2.17
CA ALA A 18 -5.42 -1.57 -0.98
C ALA A 18 -5.91 -2.33 0.26
N ILE A 19 -6.95 -3.16 0.12
CA ILE A 19 -7.39 -4.03 1.22
C ILE A 19 -6.23 -4.92 1.70
N CYS A 20 -5.53 -5.59 0.79
CA CYS A 20 -4.42 -6.49 1.14
C CYS A 20 -3.32 -5.77 1.93
N PHE A 21 -3.03 -4.50 1.62
CA PHE A 21 -1.96 -3.74 2.26
C PHE A 21 -2.33 -3.22 3.65
N ILE A 22 -3.60 -2.83 3.87
CA ILE A 22 -4.03 -2.22 5.13
C ILE A 22 -4.68 -3.21 6.11
N ILE A 23 -5.06 -4.41 5.64
CA ILE A 23 -5.90 -5.32 6.41
C ILE A 23 -5.24 -5.77 7.72
N LEU A 24 -3.95 -6.09 7.69
CA LEU A 24 -3.21 -6.50 8.90
C LEU A 24 -3.25 -5.38 9.95
N GLY A 25 -3.05 -4.13 9.54
CA GLY A 25 -3.17 -2.99 10.45
C GLY A 25 -4.58 -2.85 11.02
N ALA A 26 -5.61 -3.06 10.19
CA ALA A 26 -7.01 -2.95 10.61
C ALA A 26 -7.42 -3.99 11.66
N ILE A 27 -6.86 -5.20 11.61
CA ILE A 27 -7.18 -6.31 12.54
C ILE A 27 -6.07 -6.61 13.55
N SER A 28 -5.04 -5.76 13.64
CA SER A 28 -3.79 -6.06 14.37
C SER A 28 -4.02 -6.58 15.78
N SER A 29 -4.73 -5.83 16.61
CA SER A 29 -4.95 -6.19 18.01
C SER A 29 -5.82 -7.44 18.16
N ASP A 30 -6.87 -7.56 17.34
CA ASP A 30 -7.77 -8.72 17.38
C ASP A 30 -7.07 -10.00 16.93
N LEU A 31 -6.20 -9.91 15.91
CA LEU A 31 -5.42 -11.03 15.39
C LEU A 31 -4.34 -11.47 16.39
N MET A 32 -3.60 -10.49 16.97
CA MET A 32 -2.59 -10.80 17.99
C MET A 32 -3.22 -11.49 19.22
N GLN A 33 -4.35 -11.00 19.67
CA GLN A 33 -5.08 -11.62 20.77
C GLN A 33 -5.59 -13.01 20.42
N ALA A 34 -6.17 -13.19 19.23
CA ALA A 34 -6.75 -14.48 18.82
C ALA A 34 -5.68 -15.58 18.65
N LEU A 35 -4.48 -15.25 18.20
CA LEU A 35 -3.37 -16.18 17.98
C LEU A 35 -2.40 -16.23 19.16
N ASN A 36 -2.56 -15.35 20.16
CA ASN A 36 -1.65 -15.19 21.30
C ASN A 36 -0.20 -14.97 20.85
N ILE A 37 -0.02 -14.00 19.93
CA ILE A 37 1.27 -13.61 19.34
C ILE A 37 1.65 -12.20 19.75
N ASP A 38 2.95 -11.90 19.78
CA ASP A 38 3.50 -10.59 20.08
C ASP A 38 3.63 -9.69 18.81
N GLU A 39 4.08 -8.44 19.01
CA GLU A 39 4.30 -7.49 17.92
C GLU A 39 5.38 -7.95 16.93
N ALA A 40 6.37 -8.70 17.38
CA ALA A 40 7.43 -9.22 16.51
C ALA A 40 6.93 -10.36 15.61
N GLU A 41 6.10 -11.25 16.17
CA GLU A 41 5.43 -12.30 15.41
C GLU A 41 4.42 -11.72 14.44
N PHE A 42 3.59 -10.76 14.89
CA PHE A 42 2.66 -10.03 14.02
C PHE A 42 3.38 -9.34 12.86
N ALA A 43 4.49 -8.65 13.13
CA ALA A 43 5.29 -8.02 12.08
C ALA A 43 5.87 -9.03 11.08
N SER A 44 6.07 -10.30 11.50
CA SER A 44 6.51 -11.37 10.60
C SER A 44 5.41 -11.77 9.61
N LEU A 45 4.14 -11.63 9.97
CA LEU A 45 3.00 -11.81 9.04
C LEU A 45 3.04 -10.75 7.95
N GLY A 46 3.27 -9.48 8.31
CA GLY A 46 3.46 -8.39 7.34
C GLY A 46 4.68 -8.63 6.44
N MET A 47 5.80 -9.08 7.03
CA MET A 47 6.99 -9.44 6.27
C MET A 47 6.70 -10.55 5.25
N ALA A 48 5.94 -11.59 5.61
CA ALA A 48 5.56 -12.66 4.71
C ALA A 48 4.77 -12.15 3.50
N LEU A 49 3.79 -11.26 3.74
CA LEU A 49 3.00 -10.61 2.70
C LEU A 49 3.89 -9.82 1.73
N PHE A 50 4.69 -8.89 2.25
CA PHE A 50 5.43 -7.95 1.41
C PHE A 50 6.66 -8.58 0.75
N LEU A 51 7.32 -9.54 1.39
CA LEU A 51 8.42 -10.29 0.77
C LEU A 51 7.92 -11.15 -0.40
N THR A 52 6.78 -11.83 -0.21
CA THR A 52 6.12 -12.58 -1.29
C THR A 52 5.71 -11.62 -2.40
N SER A 53 5.14 -10.46 -2.06
CA SER A 53 4.81 -9.43 -3.03
C SER A 53 6.02 -8.99 -3.87
N CYS A 54 7.18 -8.81 -3.24
CA CYS A 54 8.42 -8.44 -3.93
C CYS A 54 8.83 -9.48 -4.98
N VAL A 55 8.83 -10.77 -4.61
CA VAL A 55 9.18 -11.87 -5.52
C VAL A 55 8.16 -12.00 -6.65
N VAL A 56 6.88 -11.98 -6.31
CA VAL A 56 5.78 -12.13 -7.28
C VAL A 56 5.73 -10.95 -8.26
N GLN A 57 6.03 -9.73 -7.80
CA GLN A 57 6.06 -8.54 -8.69
C GLN A 57 7.02 -8.70 -9.86
N LEU A 58 8.14 -9.41 -9.68
CA LEU A 58 9.12 -9.68 -10.75
C LEU A 58 8.61 -10.69 -11.78
N VAL A 59 7.69 -11.56 -11.39
CA VAL A 59 7.18 -12.67 -12.23
C VAL A 59 5.85 -12.32 -12.89
N ILE A 60 5.00 -11.55 -12.21
CA ILE A 60 3.61 -11.34 -12.64
C ILE A 60 3.49 -10.49 -13.90
N GLY A 61 4.40 -9.54 -14.13
CA GLY A 61 4.46 -8.73 -15.35
C GLY A 61 4.64 -9.60 -16.60
N PRO A 62 5.74 -10.39 -16.70
CA PRO A 62 5.93 -11.36 -17.77
C PRO A 62 4.76 -12.35 -17.93
N THR A 63 4.08 -12.71 -16.83
CA THR A 63 2.91 -13.58 -16.87
C THR A 63 1.73 -12.91 -17.57
N VAL A 64 1.48 -11.62 -17.32
CA VAL A 64 0.46 -10.85 -18.05
C VAL A 64 0.82 -10.75 -19.53
N ASP A 65 2.08 -10.45 -19.85
CA ASP A 65 2.53 -10.31 -21.24
C ASP A 65 2.37 -11.61 -22.05
N LYS A 66 2.59 -12.76 -21.41
CA LYS A 66 2.50 -14.07 -22.07
C LYS A 66 1.08 -14.61 -22.13
N PHE A 67 0.30 -14.49 -21.07
CA PHE A 67 -1.00 -15.15 -20.90
C PHE A 67 -2.19 -14.19 -20.93
N GLY A 68 -1.93 -12.88 -20.97
CA GLY A 68 -2.95 -11.83 -20.94
C GLY A 68 -3.45 -11.51 -19.54
N TYR A 69 -4.32 -10.51 -19.44
CA TYR A 69 -4.85 -9.99 -18.18
C TYR A 69 -5.80 -10.96 -17.46
N LYS A 70 -6.62 -11.69 -18.22
CA LYS A 70 -7.72 -12.50 -17.63
C LYS A 70 -7.24 -13.55 -16.63
N PRO A 71 -6.25 -14.43 -16.93
CA PRO A 71 -5.80 -15.42 -15.97
C PRO A 71 -5.17 -14.77 -14.73
N VAL A 72 -4.44 -13.67 -14.90
CA VAL A 72 -3.81 -12.96 -13.78
C VAL A 72 -4.85 -12.28 -12.87
N ALA A 73 -5.90 -11.69 -13.45
CA ALA A 73 -7.02 -11.13 -12.69
C ALA A 73 -7.74 -12.21 -11.88
N ILE A 74 -8.02 -13.37 -12.50
CA ILE A 74 -8.65 -14.51 -11.82
C ILE A 74 -7.77 -14.98 -10.64
N ILE A 75 -6.47 -15.20 -10.88
CA ILE A 75 -5.52 -15.57 -9.82
C ILE A 75 -5.55 -14.53 -8.71
N GLY A 76 -5.49 -13.24 -9.03
CA GLY A 76 -5.50 -12.16 -8.08
C GLY A 76 -6.71 -12.21 -7.14
N PHE A 77 -7.92 -12.27 -7.68
CA PHE A 77 -9.14 -12.30 -6.87
C PHE A 77 -9.34 -13.62 -6.14
N VAL A 78 -9.08 -14.78 -6.78
CA VAL A 78 -9.21 -16.10 -6.14
C VAL A 78 -8.25 -16.24 -4.96
N VAL A 79 -6.97 -15.96 -5.19
CA VAL A 79 -5.94 -16.11 -4.15
C VAL A 79 -6.17 -15.13 -3.02
N THR A 80 -6.53 -13.87 -3.31
CA THR A 80 -6.84 -12.88 -2.27
C THR A 80 -8.04 -13.31 -1.44
N SER A 81 -9.14 -13.74 -2.06
CA SER A 81 -10.32 -14.22 -1.34
C SER A 81 -9.99 -15.44 -0.47
N ALA A 82 -9.29 -16.44 -1.04
CA ALA A 82 -8.85 -17.62 -0.30
C ALA A 82 -7.96 -17.26 0.90
N SER A 83 -7.06 -16.27 0.73
CA SER A 83 -6.20 -15.75 1.81
C SER A 83 -7.03 -15.13 2.93
N MET A 84 -8.08 -14.37 2.59
CA MET A 84 -8.98 -13.77 3.58
C MET A 84 -9.69 -14.84 4.41
N PHE A 85 -10.22 -15.87 3.77
CA PHE A 85 -10.86 -16.99 4.49
C PHE A 85 -9.83 -17.79 5.31
N LEU A 86 -8.64 -18.05 4.76
CA LEU A 86 -7.59 -18.76 5.50
C LEU A 86 -7.15 -17.97 6.73
N LEU A 87 -7.01 -16.66 6.63
CA LEU A 87 -6.67 -15.80 7.77
C LEU A 87 -7.84 -15.69 8.76
N ALA A 88 -9.10 -15.63 8.28
CA ALA A 88 -10.29 -15.57 9.12
C ALA A 88 -10.42 -16.78 10.05
N PHE A 89 -10.02 -17.94 9.60
CA PHE A 89 -10.10 -19.20 10.33
C PHE A 89 -8.73 -19.72 10.79
N ALA A 90 -7.70 -18.87 10.76
CA ALA A 90 -6.38 -19.24 11.25
C ALA A 90 -6.41 -19.48 12.76
N GLY A 91 -6.08 -20.70 13.19
CA GLY A 91 -5.96 -21.07 14.60
C GLY A 91 -4.51 -21.11 15.09
N THR A 92 -3.54 -20.87 14.20
CA THR A 92 -2.10 -20.90 14.52
C THR A 92 -1.36 -19.81 13.76
N PHE A 93 -0.20 -19.41 14.30
CA PHE A 93 0.71 -18.50 13.58
C PHE A 93 1.08 -19.03 12.19
N ALA A 94 1.35 -20.32 12.04
CA ALA A 94 1.74 -20.93 10.76
C ALA A 94 0.64 -20.80 9.70
N THR A 95 -0.64 -20.96 10.07
CA THR A 95 -1.76 -20.79 9.14
C THR A 95 -1.98 -19.32 8.76
N ALA A 96 -1.82 -18.39 9.71
CA ALA A 96 -1.85 -16.96 9.44
C ALA A 96 -0.68 -16.52 8.54
N PHE A 97 0.52 -17.05 8.76
CA PHE A 97 1.69 -16.81 7.93
C PHE A 97 1.46 -17.28 6.48
N ALA A 98 0.93 -18.49 6.31
CA ALA A 98 0.57 -19.02 4.98
C ALA A 98 -0.48 -18.14 4.29
N ALA A 99 -1.48 -17.63 5.01
CA ALA A 99 -2.45 -16.68 4.49
C ALA A 99 -1.78 -15.39 4.00
N CYS A 100 -0.82 -14.86 4.76
CA CYS A 100 -0.08 -13.65 4.38
C CYS A 100 0.81 -13.86 3.14
N VAL A 101 1.42 -15.04 2.98
CA VAL A 101 2.13 -15.41 1.74
C VAL A 101 1.16 -15.40 0.55
N LEU A 102 -0.02 -16.00 0.68
CA LEU A 102 -1.04 -15.99 -0.38
C LEU A 102 -1.55 -14.56 -0.65
N PHE A 103 -1.72 -13.73 0.37
CA PHE A 103 -2.04 -12.30 0.19
C PHE A 103 -1.03 -11.60 -0.73
N GLY A 104 0.27 -11.86 -0.54
CA GLY A 104 1.32 -11.29 -1.41
C GLY A 104 1.13 -11.66 -2.89
N ILE A 105 0.78 -12.91 -3.18
CA ILE A 105 0.49 -13.39 -4.55
C ILE A 105 -0.75 -12.69 -5.11
N GLY A 106 -1.84 -12.68 -4.36
CA GLY A 106 -3.10 -12.07 -4.77
C GLY A 106 -2.96 -10.56 -4.98
N ALA A 107 -2.31 -9.87 -4.03
CA ALA A 107 -2.07 -8.43 -4.07
C ALA A 107 -1.30 -8.00 -5.32
N MET A 108 -0.20 -8.68 -5.67
CA MET A 108 0.60 -8.31 -6.83
C MET A 108 -0.08 -8.66 -8.16
N SER A 109 -0.85 -9.74 -8.19
CA SER A 109 -1.71 -10.05 -9.34
C SER A 109 -2.74 -8.93 -9.58
N CYS A 110 -3.43 -8.50 -8.53
CA CYS A 110 -4.36 -7.36 -8.58
C CYS A 110 -3.65 -6.04 -8.92
N ASN A 111 -2.46 -5.78 -8.33
CA ASN A 111 -1.65 -4.59 -8.61
C ASN A 111 -1.33 -4.47 -10.10
N THR A 112 -0.79 -5.53 -10.68
CA THR A 112 -0.38 -5.52 -12.08
C THR A 112 -1.58 -5.35 -13.01
N VAL A 113 -2.64 -6.12 -12.79
CA VAL A 113 -3.87 -6.01 -13.60
C VAL A 113 -4.48 -4.62 -13.48
N GLY A 114 -4.65 -4.10 -12.27
CA GLY A 114 -5.25 -2.79 -12.03
C GLY A 114 -4.46 -1.66 -12.69
N ASN A 115 -3.19 -1.54 -12.34
CA ASN A 115 -2.36 -0.41 -12.79
C ASN A 115 -2.01 -0.43 -14.29
N THR A 116 -2.03 -1.60 -14.94
CA THR A 116 -1.76 -1.70 -16.38
C THR A 116 -3.03 -1.60 -17.23
N LEU A 117 -4.20 -2.03 -16.71
CA LEU A 117 -5.47 -1.88 -17.42
C LEU A 117 -6.04 -0.46 -17.34
N ILE A 118 -5.93 0.21 -16.18
CA ILE A 118 -6.51 1.54 -15.95
C ILE A 118 -6.16 2.54 -17.06
N PRO A 119 -4.88 2.73 -17.44
CA PRO A 119 -4.50 3.66 -18.50
C PRO A 119 -5.08 3.30 -19.87
N VAL A 120 -5.36 2.03 -20.11
CA VAL A 120 -5.85 1.52 -21.40
C VAL A 120 -7.37 1.65 -21.52
N VAL A 121 -8.11 1.41 -20.42
CA VAL A 121 -9.57 1.26 -20.46
C VAL A 121 -10.34 2.49 -20.02
N LEU A 122 -9.72 3.37 -19.21
CA LEU A 122 -10.35 4.61 -18.78
C LEU A 122 -10.07 5.76 -19.77
N PHE A 123 -11.02 6.68 -19.86
CA PHE A 123 -10.95 7.84 -20.76
C PHE A 123 -10.58 7.49 -22.21
N GLU A 124 -11.03 6.32 -22.67
CA GLU A 124 -10.75 5.79 -24.03
C GLU A 124 -9.25 5.65 -24.33
N GLY A 125 -8.40 5.52 -23.31
CA GLY A 125 -6.93 5.45 -23.45
C GLY A 125 -6.26 6.78 -23.86
N LYS A 126 -7.01 7.88 -23.94
CA LYS A 126 -6.49 9.16 -24.43
C LYS A 126 -5.71 9.95 -23.38
N ASP A 127 -5.90 9.68 -22.10
CA ASP A 127 -5.24 10.38 -20.99
C ASP A 127 -4.77 9.37 -19.92
N PRO A 128 -3.64 8.66 -20.15
CA PRO A 128 -3.12 7.65 -19.23
C PRO A 128 -2.80 8.19 -17.84
N ALA A 129 -2.27 9.43 -17.76
CA ALA A 129 -1.90 10.05 -16.50
C ALA A 129 -3.14 10.33 -15.63
N ARG A 130 -4.19 10.88 -16.23
CA ARG A 130 -5.48 11.13 -15.59
C ARG A 130 -6.11 9.80 -15.13
N ALA A 131 -6.06 8.78 -15.99
CA ALA A 131 -6.58 7.45 -15.69
C ALA A 131 -5.89 6.84 -14.46
N SER A 132 -4.55 6.89 -14.41
CA SER A 132 -3.76 6.38 -13.29
C SER A 132 -4.06 7.13 -11.98
N ASN A 133 -4.18 8.45 -12.01
CA ASN A 133 -4.57 9.23 -10.83
C ASN A 133 -5.96 8.85 -10.33
N PHE A 134 -6.92 8.68 -11.25
CA PHE A 134 -8.26 8.24 -10.89
C PHE A 134 -8.25 6.82 -10.27
N GLY A 135 -7.48 5.90 -10.84
CA GLY A 135 -7.31 4.55 -10.28
C GLY A 135 -6.71 4.56 -8.88
N ASN A 136 -5.69 5.40 -8.64
CA ASN A 136 -5.10 5.56 -7.31
C ASN A 136 -6.06 6.15 -6.25
N ALA A 137 -7.11 6.86 -6.66
CA ALA A 137 -8.18 7.27 -5.74
C ALA A 137 -8.95 6.05 -5.19
N PHE A 138 -9.15 5.00 -5.99
CA PHE A 138 -9.74 3.73 -5.53
C PHE A 138 -8.84 2.96 -4.56
N PHE A 139 -7.52 3.06 -4.72
CA PHE A 139 -6.59 2.58 -3.70
C PHE A 139 -6.79 3.33 -2.37
N GLY A 140 -6.84 4.66 -2.41
CA GLY A 140 -7.14 5.47 -1.22
C GLY A 140 -8.48 5.13 -0.58
N MET A 141 -9.50 4.84 -1.40
CA MET A 141 -10.81 4.39 -0.92
C MET A 141 -10.72 3.03 -0.18
N GLY A 142 -9.91 2.09 -0.66
CA GLY A 142 -9.65 0.83 0.03
C GLY A 142 -8.98 1.03 1.38
N TYR A 143 -7.99 1.93 1.45
CA TYR A 143 -7.33 2.31 2.69
C TYR A 143 -8.28 2.97 3.70
N LEU A 144 -9.26 3.74 3.23
CA LEU A 144 -10.30 4.33 4.07
C LEU A 144 -11.31 3.29 4.56
N LEU A 145 -11.92 2.58 3.60
CA LEU A 145 -13.08 1.73 3.89
C LEU A 145 -12.72 0.47 4.68
N THR A 146 -11.52 -0.10 4.46
CA THR A 146 -11.14 -1.35 5.14
C THR A 146 -11.12 -1.20 6.66
N PRO A 147 -10.31 -0.31 7.27
CA PRO A 147 -10.30 -0.16 8.72
C PRO A 147 -11.62 0.40 9.26
N PHE A 148 -12.31 1.27 8.51
CA PHE A 148 -13.63 1.79 8.89
C PHE A 148 -14.64 0.66 9.06
N LEU A 149 -14.79 -0.19 8.04
CA LEU A 149 -15.75 -1.30 8.08
C LEU A 149 -15.36 -2.35 9.13
N PHE A 150 -14.07 -2.67 9.27
CA PHE A 150 -13.63 -3.57 10.33
C PHE A 150 -13.98 -3.03 11.72
N THR A 151 -13.71 -1.76 11.97
CA THR A 151 -14.05 -1.13 13.27
C THR A 151 -15.57 -1.16 13.49
N LEU A 152 -16.36 -0.83 12.47
CA LEU A 152 -17.82 -0.90 12.53
C LEU A 152 -18.31 -2.32 12.86
N PHE A 153 -17.80 -3.33 12.14
CA PHE A 153 -18.23 -4.73 12.33
C PHE A 153 -17.83 -5.25 13.71
N LEU A 154 -16.58 -5.05 14.12
CA LEU A 154 -16.07 -5.57 15.39
C LEU A 154 -16.62 -4.82 16.60
N ARG A 155 -16.62 -3.49 16.58
CA ARG A 155 -16.88 -2.67 17.78
C ARG A 155 -18.33 -2.20 17.88
N THR A 156 -19.03 -1.96 16.76
CA THR A 156 -20.41 -1.48 16.77
C THR A 156 -21.40 -2.62 16.58
N LEU A 157 -21.12 -3.55 15.66
CA LEU A 157 -22.03 -4.68 15.38
C LEU A 157 -21.69 -5.93 16.21
N GLY A 158 -20.62 -5.92 16.98
CA GLY A 158 -20.21 -7.03 17.85
C GLY A 158 -19.84 -8.32 17.08
N MET A 159 -19.46 -8.20 15.81
CA MET A 159 -19.05 -9.35 15.00
C MET A 159 -17.66 -9.85 15.42
N THR A 160 -17.41 -11.12 15.18
CA THR A 160 -16.04 -11.68 15.33
C THR A 160 -15.14 -11.19 14.19
N TYR A 161 -13.82 -11.16 14.43
CA TYR A 161 -12.88 -10.80 13.36
C TYR A 161 -12.97 -11.79 12.18
N SER A 162 -13.20 -13.08 12.44
CA SER A 162 -13.39 -14.10 11.42
C SER A 162 -14.59 -13.82 10.52
N ALA A 163 -15.73 -13.45 11.11
CA ALA A 163 -16.93 -13.08 10.34
C ALA A 163 -16.69 -11.80 9.52
N SER A 164 -16.08 -10.79 10.12
CA SER A 164 -15.76 -9.53 9.46
C SER A 164 -14.82 -9.74 8.27
N LEU A 165 -13.76 -10.52 8.45
CA LEU A 165 -12.80 -10.82 7.39
C LEU A 165 -13.41 -11.67 6.28
N SER A 166 -14.32 -12.60 6.63
CA SER A 166 -15.05 -13.40 5.66
C SER A 166 -15.95 -12.55 4.76
N ILE A 167 -16.53 -11.46 5.25
CA ILE A 167 -17.30 -10.51 4.43
C ILE A 167 -16.40 -9.90 3.34
N PHE A 168 -15.18 -9.48 3.68
CA PHE A 168 -14.24 -8.98 2.67
C PHE A 168 -13.87 -10.07 1.66
N GLY A 169 -13.69 -11.32 2.12
CA GLY A 169 -13.48 -12.48 1.24
C GLY A 169 -14.62 -12.65 0.23
N VAL A 170 -15.88 -12.54 0.69
CA VAL A 170 -17.06 -12.60 -0.19
C VAL A 170 -17.10 -11.41 -1.16
N VAL A 171 -16.79 -10.21 -0.72
CA VAL A 171 -16.72 -9.03 -1.61
C VAL A 171 -15.71 -9.25 -2.73
N VAL A 172 -14.53 -9.79 -2.42
CA VAL A 172 -13.52 -10.12 -3.45
C VAL A 172 -13.99 -11.24 -4.38
N LEU A 173 -14.78 -12.22 -3.90
CA LEU A 173 -15.44 -13.20 -4.78
C LEU A 173 -16.45 -12.57 -5.75
N ILE A 174 -17.17 -11.55 -5.31
CA ILE A 174 -18.06 -10.78 -6.23
C ILE A 174 -17.23 -10.11 -7.33
N PHE A 175 -16.06 -9.53 -7.00
CA PHE A 175 -15.14 -8.96 -8.00
C PHE A 175 -14.60 -10.05 -8.96
N LEU A 176 -14.32 -11.25 -8.45
CA LEU A 176 -13.96 -12.40 -9.28
C LEU A 176 -15.09 -12.71 -10.31
N VAL A 177 -16.35 -12.78 -9.88
CA VAL A 177 -17.48 -13.06 -10.78
C VAL A 177 -17.57 -12.00 -11.88
N ILE A 178 -17.41 -10.72 -11.52
CA ILE A 178 -17.35 -9.62 -12.50
C ILE A 178 -16.18 -9.82 -13.47
N SER A 179 -14.99 -10.17 -12.95
CA SER A 179 -13.79 -10.43 -13.74
C SER A 179 -13.96 -11.57 -14.76
N LEU A 180 -14.66 -12.64 -14.40
CA LEU A 180 -14.95 -13.77 -15.29
C LEU A 180 -15.80 -13.36 -16.51
N THR A 181 -16.71 -12.39 -16.34
CA THR A 181 -17.58 -11.88 -17.41
C THR A 181 -16.92 -10.84 -18.30
N ALA A 182 -15.77 -10.28 -17.87
CA ALA A 182 -15.06 -9.24 -18.59
C ALA A 182 -14.38 -9.74 -19.87
N ARG A 183 -14.38 -8.91 -20.91
CA ARG A 183 -13.61 -9.12 -22.14
C ARG A 183 -12.39 -8.20 -22.13
N TYR A 184 -11.25 -8.78 -21.86
CA TYR A 184 -10.00 -8.04 -21.70
C TYR A 184 -9.39 -7.65 -23.06
N PRO A 185 -8.69 -6.50 -23.12
CA PRO A 185 -7.92 -6.13 -24.29
C PRO A 185 -6.75 -7.10 -24.48
N GLN A 186 -6.31 -7.27 -25.73
CA GLN A 186 -5.08 -7.99 -26.00
C GLN A 186 -3.88 -7.15 -25.52
N VAL A 187 -2.90 -7.80 -24.92
CA VAL A 187 -1.68 -7.14 -24.45
C VAL A 187 -0.70 -7.03 -25.63
N PRO A 188 -0.21 -5.82 -25.97
CA PRO A 188 0.91 -5.71 -26.88
C PRO A 188 2.13 -6.40 -26.24
N SER A 189 2.72 -7.37 -26.90
CA SER A 189 3.95 -8.03 -26.45
C SER A 189 5.06 -6.99 -26.28
N GLY A 190 5.62 -6.82 -25.06
CA GLY A 190 6.57 -5.75 -24.84
C GLY A 190 7.54 -5.90 -23.68
N PHE A 191 7.37 -6.84 -22.77
CA PHE A 191 8.31 -7.05 -21.68
C PHE A 191 9.45 -7.96 -22.13
N GLU A 192 10.63 -7.38 -22.39
CA GLU A 192 11.87 -8.12 -22.57
C GLU A 192 12.70 -8.04 -21.28
N PHE A 193 12.94 -9.18 -20.64
CA PHE A 193 13.77 -9.26 -19.42
C PHE A 193 15.18 -8.65 -19.62
N GLY A 194 15.73 -8.75 -20.85
CA GLY A 194 16.99 -8.11 -21.21
C GLY A 194 16.95 -6.58 -21.16
N ARG A 195 15.82 -5.96 -21.51
CA ARG A 195 15.63 -4.50 -21.38
C ARG A 195 15.51 -4.05 -19.92
N ALA A 196 14.88 -4.85 -19.06
CA ALA A 196 14.80 -4.56 -17.63
C ALA A 196 16.19 -4.46 -16.99
N LEU A 197 17.11 -5.36 -17.36
CA LEU A 197 18.49 -5.33 -16.87
C LEU A 197 19.27 -4.10 -17.34
N SER A 198 18.99 -3.58 -18.53
CA SER A 198 19.71 -2.42 -19.09
C SER A 198 19.48 -1.10 -18.32
N VAL A 199 18.37 -1.00 -17.58
CA VAL A 199 18.05 0.23 -16.81
C VAL A 199 18.50 0.17 -15.34
N LEU A 200 18.91 -1.02 -14.84
CA LEU A 200 19.39 -1.20 -13.45
C LEU A 200 20.59 -0.32 -13.09
N GLY A 201 21.47 -0.02 -14.04
CA GLY A 201 22.65 0.82 -13.83
C GLY A 201 22.39 2.33 -13.98
N ARG A 202 21.18 2.76 -14.29
CA ARG A 202 20.87 4.17 -14.50
C ARG A 202 20.65 4.90 -13.18
N ILE A 203 21.48 5.94 -12.91
CA ILE A 203 21.45 6.70 -11.66
C ILE A 203 20.02 7.19 -11.29
N PRO A 204 19.21 7.76 -12.20
CA PRO A 204 17.87 8.17 -11.86
C PRO A 204 16.97 7.01 -11.37
N VAL A 205 17.13 5.80 -11.93
CA VAL A 205 16.37 4.61 -11.51
C VAL A 205 16.80 4.15 -10.12
N LEU A 206 18.11 4.14 -9.84
CA LEU A 206 18.63 3.77 -8.51
C LEU A 206 18.15 4.73 -7.42
N ILE A 207 18.16 6.04 -7.70
CA ILE A 207 17.67 7.06 -6.75
C ILE A 207 16.17 6.93 -6.55
N ALA A 208 15.39 6.70 -7.62
CA ALA A 208 13.96 6.46 -7.52
C ALA A 208 13.65 5.18 -6.75
N ALA A 209 14.41 4.11 -6.96
CA ALA A 209 14.28 2.86 -6.21
C ALA A 209 14.53 3.08 -4.70
N LEU A 210 15.56 3.85 -4.34
CA LEU A 210 15.84 4.20 -2.95
C LEU A 210 14.74 5.11 -2.36
N ALA A 211 14.22 6.06 -3.14
CA ALA A 211 13.10 6.89 -2.72
C ALA A 211 11.84 6.04 -2.44
N LEU A 212 11.53 5.06 -3.31
CA LEU A 212 10.40 4.16 -3.09
C LEU A 212 10.67 3.17 -1.95
N PHE A 213 11.91 2.73 -1.74
CA PHE A 213 12.26 1.94 -0.55
C PHE A 213 11.90 2.70 0.73
N CYS A 214 12.34 3.95 0.86
CA CYS A 214 12.02 4.78 2.03
C CYS A 214 10.52 5.04 2.13
N TYR A 215 9.86 5.41 1.02
CA TYR A 215 8.44 5.72 1.03
C TYR A 215 7.56 4.51 1.40
N MET A 216 7.78 3.36 0.78
CA MET A 216 6.99 2.16 1.06
C MET A 216 7.26 1.60 2.46
N SER A 217 8.50 1.78 2.97
CA SER A 217 8.80 1.56 4.38
C SER A 217 7.88 2.36 5.29
N LEU A 218 7.69 3.65 4.98
CA LEU A 218 6.84 4.57 5.74
C LEU A 218 5.36 4.22 5.60
N GLU A 219 4.87 4.09 4.37
CA GLU A 219 3.45 3.84 4.09
C GLU A 219 2.97 2.56 4.78
N VAL A 220 3.72 1.47 4.63
CA VAL A 220 3.36 0.18 5.22
C VAL A 220 3.52 0.18 6.74
N SER A 221 4.59 0.79 7.26
CA SER A 221 4.76 0.92 8.72
C SER A 221 3.61 1.68 9.36
N MET A 222 3.20 2.81 8.77
CA MET A 222 2.04 3.56 9.28
C MET A 222 0.75 2.73 9.17
N GLY A 223 0.51 2.09 8.02
CA GLY A 223 -0.64 1.21 7.84
C GLY A 223 -0.74 0.09 8.87
N MET A 224 0.38 -0.49 9.30
CA MET A 224 0.42 -1.57 10.28
C MET A 224 0.32 -1.08 11.73
N TRP A 225 0.94 0.06 12.07
CA TRP A 225 1.21 0.42 13.45
C TRP A 225 0.37 1.58 13.99
N ILE A 226 -0.30 2.40 13.14
CA ILE A 226 -1.14 3.53 13.59
C ILE A 226 -2.22 3.05 14.57
N ARG A 227 -2.95 1.98 14.24
CA ARG A 227 -4.03 1.48 15.11
C ARG A 227 -3.49 1.10 16.49
N ARG A 228 -2.41 0.31 16.53
CA ARG A 228 -1.82 -0.15 17.80
C ARG A 228 -1.29 1.00 18.65
N LEU A 229 -0.60 1.96 18.02
CA LEU A 229 -0.16 3.17 18.70
C LEU A 229 -1.33 3.98 19.27
N MET A 230 -2.38 4.18 18.48
CA MET A 230 -3.54 4.96 18.93
C MET A 230 -4.31 4.22 20.04
N GLU A 231 -4.35 2.89 20.04
CA GLU A 231 -4.87 2.11 21.17
C GLU A 231 -4.06 2.36 22.47
N GLU A 232 -2.72 2.43 22.37
CA GLU A 232 -1.87 2.78 23.52
C GLU A 232 -2.14 4.21 24.04
N LEU A 233 -2.31 5.18 23.15
CA LEU A 233 -2.59 6.57 23.53
C LEU A 233 -3.99 6.74 24.13
N PHE A 234 -5.02 6.19 23.49
CA PHE A 234 -6.40 6.26 23.99
C PHE A 234 -6.61 5.44 25.27
N GLY A 235 -5.92 4.31 25.41
CA GLY A 235 -6.03 3.44 26.59
C GLY A 235 -5.58 4.07 27.90
N ARG A 236 -4.95 5.26 27.86
CA ARG A 236 -4.63 6.06 29.05
C ARG A 236 -5.86 6.77 29.65
N GLU A 237 -6.90 7.02 28.83
CA GLU A 237 -8.07 7.82 29.21
C GLU A 237 -9.40 7.07 28.99
N LEU A 238 -9.43 6.07 28.12
CA LEU A 238 -10.63 5.36 27.69
C LEU A 238 -10.62 3.89 28.08
N THR A 239 -11.80 3.26 28.06
CA THR A 239 -11.90 1.80 28.17
C THR A 239 -11.22 1.12 26.98
N ALA A 240 -10.80 -0.13 27.14
CA ALA A 240 -10.16 -0.87 26.05
C ALA A 240 -11.04 -0.97 24.79
N GLY A 241 -12.35 -1.09 24.96
CA GLY A 241 -13.32 -1.14 23.85
C GLY A 241 -13.39 0.19 23.08
N ASP A 242 -13.51 1.30 23.82
CA ASP A 242 -13.56 2.65 23.22
C ASP A 242 -12.22 3.02 22.58
N ALA A 243 -11.11 2.70 23.24
CA ALA A 243 -9.76 2.94 22.70
C ALA A 243 -9.57 2.22 21.35
N SER A 244 -9.98 0.95 21.26
CA SER A 244 -9.89 0.17 20.02
C SER A 244 -10.83 0.70 18.92
N PHE A 245 -12.03 1.19 19.29
CA PHE A 245 -12.94 1.83 18.34
C PHE A 245 -12.30 3.08 17.72
N TRP A 246 -11.85 4.01 18.55
CA TRP A 246 -11.26 5.26 18.08
C TRP A 246 -9.95 5.06 17.34
N ALA A 247 -9.12 4.11 17.74
CA ALA A 247 -7.88 3.76 17.03
C ALA A 247 -8.16 3.25 15.61
N GLY A 248 -9.20 2.42 15.44
CA GLY A 248 -9.65 2.00 14.12
C GLY A 248 -10.17 3.15 13.25
N MET A 249 -10.89 4.12 13.88
CA MET A 249 -11.34 5.33 13.17
C MET A 249 -10.17 6.21 12.75
N VAL A 250 -9.12 6.33 13.57
CA VAL A 250 -7.90 7.08 13.21
C VAL A 250 -7.13 6.42 12.07
N LEU A 251 -7.07 5.09 12.03
CA LEU A 251 -6.49 4.39 10.87
C LEU A 251 -7.30 4.65 9.58
N SER A 252 -8.62 4.74 9.69
CA SER A 252 -9.49 5.12 8.55
C SER A 252 -9.23 6.56 8.12
N LEU A 253 -9.00 7.46 9.08
CA LEU A 253 -8.68 8.86 8.83
C LEU A 253 -7.33 9.03 8.11
N PHE A 254 -6.35 8.16 8.38
CA PHE A 254 -5.12 8.07 7.60
C PHE A 254 -5.42 7.80 6.11
N GLY A 255 -6.26 6.80 5.82
CA GLY A 255 -6.68 6.49 4.46
C GLY A 255 -7.44 7.63 3.78
N LEU A 256 -8.34 8.29 4.52
CA LEU A 256 -9.07 9.48 4.03
C LEU A 256 -8.10 10.62 3.69
N SER A 257 -7.14 10.88 4.56
CA SER A 257 -6.12 11.93 4.36
C SER A 257 -5.26 11.63 3.13
N MET A 258 -4.85 10.38 2.93
CA MET A 258 -4.14 9.96 1.72
C MET A 258 -5.00 10.16 0.45
N MET A 259 -6.27 9.77 0.50
CA MET A 259 -7.19 9.94 -0.63
C MET A 259 -7.35 11.43 -0.98
N CYS A 260 -7.63 12.26 0.01
CA CYS A 260 -7.76 13.71 -0.17
C CYS A 260 -6.45 14.33 -0.72
N GLY A 261 -5.31 13.95 -0.16
CA GLY A 261 -4.01 14.42 -0.60
C GLY A 261 -3.70 14.04 -2.05
N ARG A 262 -4.14 12.86 -2.53
CA ARG A 262 -4.02 12.45 -3.95
C ARG A 262 -4.89 13.28 -4.87
N PHE A 263 -6.10 13.64 -4.46
CA PHE A 263 -6.94 14.56 -5.23
C PHE A 263 -6.32 15.96 -5.29
N ILE A 264 -5.85 16.49 -4.16
CA ILE A 264 -5.20 17.80 -4.10
C ILE A 264 -3.95 17.82 -4.98
N SER A 265 -3.09 16.83 -4.88
CA SER A 265 -1.86 16.74 -5.68
C SER A 265 -2.14 16.57 -7.18
N SER A 266 -3.22 15.87 -7.57
CA SER A 266 -3.63 15.73 -8.96
C SER A 266 -4.08 17.03 -9.60
N ALA A 267 -4.49 18.02 -8.81
CA ALA A 267 -4.87 19.35 -9.26
C ALA A 267 -3.67 20.30 -9.48
N ILE A 268 -2.46 19.93 -9.02
CA ILE A 268 -1.26 20.75 -9.15
C ILE A 268 -0.79 20.72 -10.61
N LYS A 269 -0.85 21.86 -11.28
CA LYS A 269 -0.33 22.04 -12.64
C LYS A 269 1.20 21.91 -12.64
N ASN A 270 1.75 21.27 -13.69
CA ASN A 270 3.18 21.04 -13.86
C ASN A 270 3.84 20.29 -12.70
N LEU A 271 3.11 19.37 -12.05
CA LEU A 271 3.61 18.60 -10.93
C LEU A 271 4.94 17.90 -11.26
N THR A 272 5.10 17.38 -12.47
CA THR A 272 6.37 16.77 -12.91
C THR A 272 7.53 17.76 -12.81
N ALA A 273 7.35 19.04 -13.16
CA ALA A 273 8.41 20.04 -13.13
C ALA A 273 8.88 20.38 -11.70
N ILE A 274 7.94 20.50 -10.76
CA ILE A 274 8.22 20.84 -9.35
C ILE A 274 8.29 19.60 -8.44
N GLY A 275 8.13 18.39 -9.00
CA GLY A 275 7.87 17.17 -8.27
C GLY A 275 8.93 16.84 -7.21
N VAL A 276 10.21 17.06 -7.51
CA VAL A 276 11.27 16.85 -6.52
C VAL A 276 11.11 17.74 -5.28
N ARG A 277 10.68 19.00 -5.46
CA ARG A 277 10.40 19.90 -4.34
C ARG A 277 9.20 19.42 -3.54
N VAL A 278 8.17 18.93 -4.23
CA VAL A 278 6.97 18.36 -3.58
C VAL A 278 7.34 17.15 -2.76
N ILE A 279 8.16 16.21 -3.28
CA ILE A 279 8.66 15.05 -2.54
C ILE A 279 9.45 15.49 -1.30
N ALA A 280 10.36 16.46 -1.44
CA ALA A 280 11.18 16.94 -0.33
C ALA A 280 10.34 17.59 0.78
N ILE A 281 9.39 18.45 0.43
CA ILE A 281 8.47 19.08 1.39
C ILE A 281 7.61 18.01 2.08
N ALA A 282 7.04 17.09 1.32
CA ALA A 282 6.23 16.01 1.84
C ALA A 282 7.02 15.11 2.81
N ALA A 283 8.27 14.75 2.47
CA ALA A 283 9.15 13.98 3.34
C ALA A 283 9.48 14.74 4.64
N LEU A 284 9.73 16.05 4.56
CA LEU A 284 10.01 16.88 5.73
C LEU A 284 8.78 17.01 6.65
N VAL A 285 7.59 17.23 6.08
CA VAL A 285 6.32 17.25 6.83
C VAL A 285 6.08 15.90 7.50
N SER A 286 6.30 14.80 6.78
CA SER A 286 6.19 13.44 7.31
C SER A 286 7.14 13.21 8.47
N LEU A 287 8.40 13.64 8.34
CA LEU A 287 9.41 13.53 9.39
C LEU A 287 8.96 14.25 10.67
N GLY A 288 8.52 15.51 10.55
CA GLY A 288 8.03 16.28 11.69
C GLY A 288 6.81 15.63 12.36
N ALA A 289 5.84 15.18 11.58
CA ALA A 289 4.64 14.53 12.09
C ALA A 289 4.94 13.17 12.76
N ILE A 290 5.86 12.37 12.21
CA ILE A 290 6.28 11.10 12.81
C ILE A 290 7.05 11.34 14.12
N ILE A 291 7.90 12.36 14.19
CA ILE A 291 8.57 12.75 15.45
C ILE A 291 7.53 13.14 16.49
N ILE A 292 6.54 13.97 16.16
CA ILE A 292 5.45 14.31 17.09
C ILE A 292 4.76 13.03 17.58
N MET A 293 4.45 12.12 16.68
CA MET A 293 3.78 10.86 16.97
C MET A 293 4.60 9.95 17.89
N SER A 294 5.94 9.98 17.76
CA SER A 294 6.86 9.15 18.56
C SER A 294 7.07 9.64 19.98
N VAL A 295 6.66 10.88 20.31
CA VAL A 295 6.89 11.48 21.64
C VAL A 295 5.62 12.00 22.32
N THR A 296 4.50 12.14 21.58
CA THR A 296 3.28 12.71 22.13
C THR A 296 2.58 11.75 23.09
N GLU A 297 2.03 12.31 24.15
CA GLU A 297 1.11 11.61 25.06
C GLU A 297 -0.35 11.97 24.80
N SER A 298 -0.60 12.97 23.97
CA SER A 298 -1.93 13.48 23.65
C SER A 298 -2.53 12.74 22.46
N PRO A 299 -3.69 12.06 22.63
CA PRO A 299 -4.41 11.45 21.50
C PRO A 299 -4.74 12.46 20.39
N ALA A 300 -5.08 13.70 20.75
CA ALA A 300 -5.42 14.75 19.78
C ALA A 300 -4.22 15.11 18.88
N LEU A 301 -3.01 15.24 19.46
CA LEU A 301 -1.79 15.46 18.67
C LEU A 301 -1.43 14.24 17.84
N GLY A 302 -1.68 13.03 18.34
CA GLY A 302 -1.54 11.78 17.57
C GLY A 302 -2.45 11.78 16.34
N ILE A 303 -3.72 12.14 16.47
CA ILE A 303 -4.68 12.26 15.36
C ILE A 303 -4.20 13.30 14.34
N LEU A 304 -3.79 14.48 14.79
CA LEU A 304 -3.27 15.53 13.91
C LEU A 304 -2.05 15.05 13.14
N ALA A 305 -1.13 14.37 13.80
CA ALA A 305 0.06 13.79 13.17
C ALA A 305 -0.32 12.76 12.09
N VAL A 306 -1.30 11.88 12.36
CA VAL A 306 -1.80 10.90 11.38
C VAL A 306 -2.40 11.58 10.15
N ILE A 307 -3.19 12.64 10.32
CA ILE A 307 -3.74 13.42 9.20
C ILE A 307 -2.62 14.02 8.36
N LEU A 308 -1.64 14.66 9.00
CA LEU A 308 -0.50 15.28 8.31
C LEU A 308 0.35 14.24 7.56
N ILE A 309 0.59 13.07 8.17
CA ILE A 309 1.30 11.95 7.54
C ILE A 309 0.53 11.48 6.29
N GLY A 310 -0.77 11.25 6.40
CA GLY A 310 -1.60 10.81 5.27
C GLY A 310 -1.59 11.79 4.10
N LEU A 311 -1.76 13.09 4.38
CA LEU A 311 -1.69 14.16 3.37
C LEU A 311 -0.30 14.25 2.72
N ALA A 312 0.75 14.13 3.52
CA ALA A 312 2.13 14.22 3.04
C ALA A 312 2.53 13.00 2.21
N PHE A 313 2.11 11.79 2.58
CA PHE A 313 2.41 10.57 1.82
C PHE A 313 1.75 10.54 0.44
N ALA A 314 0.59 11.16 0.30
CA ALA A 314 -0.23 11.10 -0.90
C ALA A 314 0.50 11.43 -2.20
N PRO A 315 1.26 12.53 -2.33
CA PRO A 315 1.94 12.90 -3.57
C PRO A 315 3.24 12.14 -3.81
N ILE A 316 3.84 11.46 -2.82
CA ILE A 316 5.22 10.98 -2.92
C ILE A 316 5.36 9.92 -4.01
N PHE A 317 4.62 8.80 -3.89
CA PHE A 317 4.70 7.69 -4.83
C PHE A 317 4.47 8.10 -6.29
N PRO A 318 3.31 8.70 -6.65
CA PRO A 318 3.04 9.04 -8.04
C PRO A 318 4.01 10.09 -8.59
N THR A 319 4.53 10.98 -7.73
CA THR A 319 5.50 12.00 -8.14
C THR A 319 6.89 11.42 -8.36
N VAL A 320 7.36 10.49 -7.51
CA VAL A 320 8.63 9.77 -7.73
C VAL A 320 8.60 9.05 -9.07
N VAL A 321 7.53 8.29 -9.33
CA VAL A 321 7.34 7.57 -10.60
C VAL A 321 7.30 8.54 -11.78
N GLY A 322 6.48 9.59 -11.71
CA GLY A 322 6.32 10.55 -12.81
C GLY A 322 7.59 11.34 -13.13
N VAL A 323 8.33 11.78 -12.11
CA VAL A 323 9.63 12.48 -12.29
C VAL A 323 10.68 11.55 -12.88
N THR A 324 10.66 10.28 -12.52
CA THR A 324 11.59 9.28 -13.06
C THR A 324 11.26 8.99 -14.51
N PHE A 325 10.00 8.70 -14.83
CA PHE A 325 9.56 8.40 -16.20
C PHE A 325 9.83 9.54 -17.17
N ALA A 326 9.71 10.78 -16.72
CA ALA A 326 10.00 11.94 -17.57
C ALA A 326 11.47 12.02 -18.08
N GLN A 327 12.36 11.18 -17.58
CA GLN A 327 13.78 11.12 -17.96
C GLN A 327 14.09 9.98 -18.94
N PHE A 328 13.09 9.19 -19.34
CA PHE A 328 13.27 7.99 -20.15
C PHE A 328 12.19 7.86 -21.23
N ASP A 329 12.50 7.06 -22.25
CA ASP A 329 11.51 6.67 -23.25
C ASP A 329 10.41 5.81 -22.66
N SER A 330 9.19 5.98 -23.15
CA SER A 330 8.01 5.25 -22.67
C SER A 330 8.12 3.72 -22.83
N SER A 331 8.94 3.24 -23.78
CA SER A 331 9.23 1.81 -23.95
C SER A 331 9.94 1.15 -22.77
N LEU A 332 10.54 1.95 -21.87
CA LEU A 332 11.25 1.48 -20.68
C LEU A 332 10.42 1.59 -19.39
N TYR A 333 9.22 2.19 -19.43
CA TYR A 333 8.43 2.46 -18.23
C TYR A 333 8.07 1.22 -17.43
N GLY A 334 7.70 0.12 -18.10
CA GLY A 334 7.38 -1.14 -17.43
C GLY A 334 8.57 -1.72 -16.66
N SER A 335 9.73 -1.75 -17.31
CA SER A 335 10.97 -2.24 -16.70
C SER A 335 11.41 -1.36 -15.52
N ILE A 336 11.37 -0.04 -15.69
CA ILE A 336 11.72 0.93 -14.63
C ILE A 336 10.76 0.77 -13.45
N PHE A 337 9.43 0.71 -13.70
CA PHE A 337 8.44 0.54 -12.66
C PHE A 337 8.62 -0.77 -11.89
N GLY A 338 8.85 -1.89 -12.60
CA GLY A 338 9.10 -3.19 -11.98
C GLY A 338 10.26 -3.15 -11.00
N ILE A 339 11.37 -2.52 -11.39
CA ILE A 339 12.58 -2.41 -10.55
C ILE A 339 12.34 -1.53 -9.33
N ILE A 340 11.88 -0.28 -9.54
CA ILE A 340 11.73 0.68 -8.44
C ILE A 340 10.68 0.22 -7.44
N PHE A 341 9.61 -0.43 -7.92
CA PHE A 341 8.56 -0.96 -7.07
C PHE A 341 9.01 -2.20 -6.29
N ALA A 342 9.75 -3.13 -6.92
CA ALA A 342 10.31 -4.29 -6.23
C ALA A 342 11.27 -3.88 -5.10
N VAL A 343 12.15 -2.89 -5.33
CA VAL A 343 13.01 -2.33 -4.29
C VAL A 343 12.18 -1.64 -3.20
N GLY A 344 11.12 -0.93 -3.56
CA GLY A 344 10.17 -0.35 -2.60
C GLY A 344 9.55 -1.41 -1.69
N LEU A 345 9.15 -2.55 -2.25
CA LEU A 345 8.58 -3.66 -1.49
C LEU A 345 9.57 -4.29 -0.48
N LEU A 346 10.88 -4.23 -0.73
CA LEU A 346 11.86 -4.62 0.29
C LEU A 346 11.79 -3.69 1.51
N GLY A 347 11.63 -2.39 1.30
CA GLY A 347 11.39 -1.43 2.38
C GLY A 347 10.13 -1.76 3.17
N ALA A 348 9.01 -2.01 2.47
CA ALA A 348 7.75 -2.45 3.05
C ALA A 348 7.85 -3.80 3.80
N THR A 349 8.81 -4.64 3.42
CA THR A 349 9.06 -5.94 4.05
C THR A 349 9.81 -5.80 5.37
N PHE A 350 10.98 -5.15 5.33
CA PHE A 350 11.94 -5.23 6.44
C PHE A 350 11.72 -4.15 7.50
N VAL A 351 11.30 -2.94 7.12
CA VAL A 351 11.20 -1.84 8.07
C VAL A 351 10.02 -2.01 9.04
N PRO A 352 8.79 -2.36 8.63
CA PRO A 352 7.72 -2.66 9.58
C PRO A 352 8.03 -3.85 10.50
N LYS A 353 8.75 -4.86 9.96
CA LYS A 353 9.22 -5.99 10.77
C LYS A 353 10.22 -5.55 11.84
N TYR A 354 11.16 -4.67 11.49
CA TYR A 354 12.14 -4.15 12.44
C TYR A 354 11.46 -3.30 13.53
N ILE A 355 10.47 -2.48 13.15
CA ILE A 355 9.61 -1.76 14.10
C ILE A 355 8.92 -2.72 15.07
N GLY A 356 8.34 -3.82 14.55
CA GLY A 356 7.68 -4.83 15.37
C GLY A 356 8.62 -5.51 16.36
N ASN A 357 9.84 -5.85 15.95
CA ASN A 357 10.84 -6.42 16.85
C ASN A 357 11.24 -5.46 18.00
N LEU A 358 11.36 -4.15 17.69
CA LEU A 358 11.64 -3.14 18.69
C LEU A 358 10.43 -2.89 19.60
N SER A 359 9.23 -2.95 19.05
CA SER A 359 7.99 -2.77 19.79
C SER A 359 7.77 -3.88 20.81
N ALA A 360 8.06 -5.12 20.45
CA ALA A 360 7.99 -6.26 21.37
C ALA A 360 8.99 -6.16 22.56
N ALA A 361 10.11 -5.45 22.36
CA ALA A 361 11.10 -5.20 23.40
C ALA A 361 10.86 -3.90 24.21
N GLY A 362 9.94 -3.04 23.75
CA GLY A 362 9.69 -1.72 24.33
C GLY A 362 8.25 -1.24 24.13
N THR A 363 8.07 -0.17 23.37
CA THR A 363 6.77 0.39 23.02
C THR A 363 6.64 0.62 21.52
N VAL A 364 5.41 0.55 20.99
CA VAL A 364 5.15 0.90 19.58
C VAL A 364 5.58 2.33 19.30
N GLN A 365 5.26 3.24 20.22
CA GLN A 365 5.60 4.66 20.13
C GLN A 365 7.11 4.90 19.98
N GLY A 366 7.95 4.28 20.83
CA GLY A 366 9.40 4.41 20.77
C GLY A 366 10.00 3.80 19.50
N SER A 367 9.43 2.73 19.00
CA SER A 367 9.91 2.06 17.78
C SER A 367 9.68 2.85 16.50
N LEU A 368 8.75 3.83 16.51
CA LEU A 368 8.49 4.73 15.37
C LEU A 368 9.66 5.67 15.05
N THR A 369 10.68 5.76 15.90
CA THR A 369 11.94 6.45 15.55
C THR A 369 12.57 5.90 14.27
N ILE A 370 12.38 4.62 13.97
CA ILE A 370 12.83 4.00 12.72
C ILE A 370 12.09 4.62 11.52
N ALA A 371 10.78 4.84 11.64
CA ALA A 371 10.01 5.53 10.60
C ALA A 371 10.49 6.99 10.43
N ALA A 372 10.83 7.69 11.51
CA ALA A 372 11.42 9.03 11.42
C ALA A 372 12.76 9.01 10.66
N VAL A 373 13.62 8.02 10.89
CA VAL A 373 14.87 7.84 10.12
C VAL A 373 14.57 7.63 8.64
N MET A 374 13.58 6.78 8.29
CA MET A 374 13.18 6.57 6.88
C MET A 374 12.66 7.84 6.23
N ALA A 375 11.89 8.67 6.94
CA ALA A 375 11.42 9.96 6.44
C ALA A 375 12.58 10.96 6.21
N GLY A 376 13.55 10.99 7.12
CA GLY A 376 14.78 11.77 6.97
C GLY A 376 15.61 11.32 5.77
N LEU A 377 15.78 10.01 5.57
CA LEU A 377 16.46 9.45 4.40
C LEU A 377 15.72 9.79 3.10
N LEU A 378 14.38 9.70 3.08
CA LEU A 378 13.58 10.09 1.93
C LEU A 378 13.78 11.56 1.57
N PHE A 379 13.84 12.45 2.57
CA PHE A 379 14.14 13.86 2.36
C PHE A 379 15.53 14.06 1.71
N LEU A 380 16.56 13.39 2.22
CA LEU A 380 17.90 13.45 1.63
C LEU A 380 17.95 12.91 0.21
N VAL A 381 17.27 11.78 -0.05
CA VAL A 381 17.13 11.20 -1.39
C VAL A 381 16.45 12.18 -2.34
N ALA A 382 15.39 12.88 -1.90
CA ALA A 382 14.72 13.90 -2.70
C ALA A 382 15.65 15.06 -3.05
N LEU A 383 16.54 15.49 -2.15
CA LEU A 383 17.54 16.51 -2.46
C LEU A 383 18.53 16.03 -3.55
N VAL A 384 19.01 14.78 -3.44
CA VAL A 384 19.88 14.16 -4.45
C VAL A 384 19.18 14.05 -5.81
N MET A 385 17.89 13.65 -5.84
CA MET A 385 17.08 13.68 -7.07
C MET A 385 17.09 15.06 -7.74
N GLY A 386 17.03 16.13 -6.94
CA GLY A 386 17.06 17.51 -7.43
C GLY A 386 18.38 17.90 -8.07
N VAL A 387 19.50 17.40 -7.58
CA VAL A 387 20.83 17.64 -8.13
C VAL A 387 21.05 16.86 -9.42
N VAL A 388 20.69 15.57 -9.44
CA VAL A 388 20.88 14.70 -10.60
C VAL A 388 20.01 15.13 -11.78
N ARG A 389 18.81 15.60 -11.53
CA ARG A 389 17.88 16.09 -12.58
C ARG A 389 18.36 17.39 -13.25
N LYS A 390 19.18 18.20 -12.57
CA LYS A 390 19.70 19.45 -13.14
C LYS A 390 20.92 19.24 -14.07
N ARG A 391 21.52 18.06 -14.04
CA ARG A 391 22.61 17.63 -14.93
C ARG A 391 22.04 16.87 -16.13
#